data_5875dcfa435cccea47d4d92058f9b955
#
_entry.id   5875dcfa435cccea47d4d92058f9b955
#
_cell.length_a   1.000
_cell.length_b   1.000
_cell.length_c   1.000
_cell.angle_alpha   90.00
_cell.angle_beta   90.00
_cell.angle_gamma   90.00
#
_symmetry.space_group_name_H-M   'P 1'
#
loop_
_entity.id
_entity.type
_entity.pdbx_description
1 polymer ?
#
loop_
_entity_poly.entity_id
_entity_poly.type
_entity_poly.pdbx_seq_one_letter_code
_entity_poly.pdbx_strand_id
1 'polypeptide(L)'
;FVNGLAANDPESTGHNWNPVVDRFNGVAQRVALFNCRADRTDRSIQLADACLRWQPADRYVLVGSATDVFARRALSNGLRPERLINAEKMPPQRVIESIDQQTRNSTMVMGMGNIAGPGMQIIDYFQQRGTHGRPSASMVNQFTYQEAA
;
A
#
# COMPACT_ATOMS: atom_id res chain seq x y z
N PHE A 1 7.89 5.71 0.91
CA PHE A 1 6.44 5.49 0.99
C PHE A 1 5.70 6.38 0.02
N VAL A 2 4.74 5.83 -0.70
CA VAL A 2 3.85 6.57 -1.60
C VAL A 2 2.43 6.52 -1.04
N ASN A 3 1.83 7.69 -0.83
CA ASN A 3 0.47 7.78 -0.31
C ASN A 3 -0.55 7.77 -1.45
N GLY A 4 -1.20 6.63 -1.66
CA GLY A 4 -2.34 6.44 -2.56
C GLY A 4 -3.65 6.12 -1.84
N LEU A 5 -3.72 6.35 -0.52
CA LEU A 5 -4.86 5.97 0.34
C LEU A 5 -6.16 6.77 0.08
N ALA A 6 -6.17 7.76 -0.79
CA ALA A 6 -7.39 8.46 -1.19
C ALA A 6 -8.12 7.77 -2.35
N ALA A 7 -7.38 7.08 -3.23
CA ALA A 7 -7.96 6.27 -4.29
C ALA A 7 -8.40 4.91 -3.73
N ASN A 8 -9.69 4.69 -3.65
CA ASN A 8 -10.26 3.48 -3.05
C ASN A 8 -11.15 2.67 -4.01
N ASP A 9 -11.25 3.07 -5.26
CA ASP A 9 -11.83 2.28 -6.34
C ASP A 9 -10.73 1.60 -7.17
N PRO A 10 -11.02 0.46 -7.82
CA PRO A 10 -10.01 -0.33 -8.53
C PRO A 10 -9.34 0.39 -9.69
N GLU A 11 -10.08 1.22 -10.42
CA GLU A 11 -9.56 1.91 -11.61
C GLU A 11 -8.57 2.99 -11.22
N SER A 12 -8.99 3.93 -10.36
CA SER A 12 -8.11 4.99 -9.85
C SER A 12 -6.89 4.43 -9.12
N THR A 13 -7.08 3.35 -8.35
CA THR A 13 -5.99 2.69 -7.63
C THR A 13 -4.96 2.09 -8.59
N GLY A 14 -5.40 1.39 -9.63
CA GLY A 14 -4.53 0.84 -10.66
C GLY A 14 -3.81 1.90 -11.47
N HIS A 15 -4.50 2.99 -11.83
CA HIS A 15 -3.91 4.15 -12.52
C HIS A 15 -2.83 4.83 -11.67
N ASN A 16 -2.95 4.82 -10.36
CA ASN A 16 -1.91 5.34 -9.47
C ASN A 16 -0.77 4.35 -9.25
N TRP A 17 -1.08 3.04 -9.12
CA TRP A 17 -0.09 2.00 -8.84
C TRP A 17 0.91 1.80 -9.98
N ASN A 18 0.43 1.60 -11.20
CA ASN A 18 1.28 1.22 -12.33
C ASN A 18 2.39 2.25 -12.64
N PRO A 19 2.13 3.58 -12.73
CA PRO A 19 3.19 4.57 -12.92
C PRO A 19 4.18 4.65 -11.76
N VAL A 20 3.72 4.39 -10.53
CA VAL A 20 4.61 4.36 -9.36
C VAL A 20 5.57 3.18 -9.46
N VAL A 21 5.09 2.00 -9.85
CA VAL A 21 5.95 0.82 -10.08
C VAL A 21 6.99 1.10 -11.16
N ASP A 22 6.58 1.74 -12.28
CA ASP A 22 7.50 2.10 -13.36
C ASP A 22 8.57 3.10 -12.88
N ARG A 23 8.18 4.10 -12.10
CA ARG A 23 9.10 5.10 -11.54
C ARG A 23 10.13 4.48 -10.57
N PHE A 24 9.71 3.49 -9.80
CA PHE A 24 10.55 2.79 -8.81
C PHE A 24 11.00 1.42 -9.29
N ASN A 25 11.32 1.28 -10.58
CA ASN A 25 11.73 0.01 -11.19
C ASN A 25 13.06 -0.54 -10.66
N GLY A 26 13.92 0.31 -10.10
CA GLY A 26 15.22 -0.06 -9.53
C GLY A 26 15.20 -0.49 -8.07
N VAL A 27 14.02 -0.50 -7.39
CA VAL A 27 13.95 -0.99 -6.00
C VAL A 27 13.95 -2.50 -5.95
N ALA A 28 14.50 -3.05 -4.86
CA ALA A 28 14.56 -4.50 -4.66
C ALA A 28 13.20 -5.12 -4.32
N GLN A 29 12.29 -4.36 -3.72
CA GLN A 29 10.97 -4.84 -3.35
C GLN A 29 9.88 -3.77 -3.53
N ARG A 30 8.73 -4.20 -4.02
CA ARG A 30 7.52 -3.40 -4.17
C ARG A 30 6.42 -3.98 -3.30
N VAL A 31 5.88 -3.15 -2.42
CA VAL A 31 4.86 -3.54 -1.44
C VAL A 31 3.57 -2.78 -1.72
N ALA A 32 2.50 -3.52 -2.00
CA ALA A 32 1.14 -3.02 -2.08
C ALA A 32 0.47 -3.14 -0.70
N LEU A 33 0.23 -2.02 -0.02
CA LEU A 33 -0.40 -1.99 1.30
C LEU A 33 -1.85 -1.54 1.16
N PHE A 34 -2.81 -2.40 1.53
CA PHE A 34 -4.24 -2.13 1.46
C PHE A 34 -4.83 -1.89 2.84
N ASN A 35 -5.45 -0.73 3.06
CA ASN A 35 -6.21 -0.45 4.26
C ASN A 35 -7.69 -0.83 4.05
N CYS A 36 -8.09 -1.96 4.62
CA CYS A 36 -9.43 -2.53 4.54
C CYS A 36 -10.34 -1.96 5.65
N ARG A 37 -11.66 -2.03 5.41
CA ARG A 37 -12.68 -1.62 6.39
C ARG A 37 -13.84 -2.60 6.40
N ALA A 38 -14.34 -2.93 7.60
CA ALA A 38 -15.45 -3.87 7.78
C ALA A 38 -16.79 -3.34 7.23
N ASP A 39 -16.98 -2.02 7.18
CA ASP A 39 -18.16 -1.38 6.61
C ASP A 39 -18.07 -1.15 5.08
N ARG A 40 -17.00 -1.59 4.44
CA ARG A 40 -16.71 -1.44 3.00
C ARG A 40 -16.11 -2.72 2.40
N THR A 41 -16.63 -3.88 2.77
CA THR A 41 -16.12 -5.19 2.31
C THR A 41 -16.26 -5.39 0.80
N ASP A 42 -17.27 -4.79 0.18
CA ASP A 42 -17.45 -4.72 -1.27
C ASP A 42 -16.23 -4.10 -1.98
N ARG A 43 -15.68 -3.02 -1.42
CA ARG A 43 -14.45 -2.39 -1.93
C ARG A 43 -13.24 -3.29 -1.78
N SER A 44 -13.13 -3.99 -0.66
CA SER A 44 -12.06 -4.97 -0.45
C SER A 44 -12.11 -6.08 -1.49
N ILE A 45 -13.29 -6.58 -1.83
CA ILE A 45 -13.48 -7.59 -2.89
C ILE A 45 -13.08 -7.03 -4.26
N GLN A 46 -13.55 -5.84 -4.61
CA GLN A 46 -13.25 -5.19 -5.90
C GLN A 46 -11.75 -4.95 -6.08
N LEU A 47 -11.06 -4.47 -5.03
CA LEU A 47 -9.61 -4.26 -5.04
C LEU A 47 -8.84 -5.57 -5.13
N ALA A 48 -9.29 -6.62 -4.43
CA ALA A 48 -8.70 -7.95 -4.51
C ALA A 48 -8.86 -8.59 -5.91
N ASP A 49 -9.97 -8.31 -6.59
CA ASP A 49 -10.20 -8.75 -7.98
C ASP A 49 -9.32 -8.00 -8.99
N ALA A 50 -9.02 -6.75 -8.70
CA ALA A 50 -8.30 -5.89 -9.64
C ALA A 50 -6.77 -5.97 -9.47
N CYS A 51 -6.27 -6.06 -8.23
CA CYS A 51 -4.84 -5.90 -7.92
C CYS A 51 -3.92 -6.91 -8.63
N LEU A 52 -4.43 -8.09 -8.97
CA LEU A 52 -3.66 -9.10 -9.70
C LEU A 52 -3.59 -8.85 -11.22
N ARG A 53 -4.36 -7.88 -11.73
CA ARG A 53 -4.29 -7.43 -13.13
C ARG A 53 -3.36 -6.24 -13.34
N TRP A 54 -2.92 -5.61 -12.25
CA TRP A 54 -1.94 -4.52 -12.28
C TRP A 54 -0.52 -5.07 -12.36
N GLN A 55 0.46 -4.18 -12.46
CA GLN A 55 1.85 -4.60 -12.30
C GLN A 55 2.05 -5.31 -10.96
N PRO A 56 2.76 -6.45 -10.92
CA PRO A 56 2.81 -7.27 -9.71
C PRO A 56 3.59 -6.59 -8.59
N ALA A 57 3.05 -6.67 -7.36
CA ALA A 57 3.80 -6.40 -6.14
C ALA A 57 4.54 -7.67 -5.68
N ASP A 58 5.67 -7.48 -5.01
CA ASP A 58 6.40 -8.58 -4.37
C ASP A 58 5.70 -9.03 -3.09
N ARG A 59 5.03 -8.10 -2.39
CA ARG A 59 4.22 -8.33 -1.19
C ARG A 59 2.91 -7.55 -1.23
N TYR A 60 1.89 -8.16 -0.65
CA TYR A 60 0.56 -7.57 -0.44
C TYR A 60 0.31 -7.55 1.06
N VAL A 61 0.23 -6.36 1.66
CA VAL A 61 0.06 -6.18 3.10
C VAL A 61 -1.35 -5.65 3.36
N LEU A 62 -2.09 -6.32 4.23
CA LEU A 62 -3.45 -5.96 4.58
C LEU A 62 -3.48 -5.40 6.00
N VAL A 63 -4.00 -4.19 6.15
CA VAL A 63 -4.22 -3.52 7.44
C VAL A 63 -5.69 -3.11 7.58
N GLY A 64 -6.09 -2.67 8.76
CA GLY A 64 -7.44 -2.22 9.02
C GLY A 64 -8.32 -3.29 9.64
N SER A 65 -9.50 -3.51 9.08
CA SER A 65 -10.49 -4.46 9.61
C SER A 65 -11.16 -5.26 8.50
N ALA A 66 -11.62 -6.49 8.83
CA ALA A 66 -12.17 -7.46 7.89
C ALA A 66 -11.21 -7.74 6.70
N THR A 67 -9.94 -7.80 6.98
CA THR A 67 -8.88 -8.06 5.99
C THR A 67 -8.99 -9.47 5.40
N ASP A 68 -9.60 -10.39 6.12
CA ASP A 68 -9.88 -11.76 5.67
C ASP A 68 -10.74 -11.82 4.41
N VAL A 69 -11.63 -10.82 4.21
CA VAL A 69 -12.45 -10.71 2.98
C VAL A 69 -11.57 -10.48 1.75
N PHE A 70 -10.64 -9.51 1.84
CA PHE A 70 -9.65 -9.28 0.78
C PHE A 70 -8.76 -10.51 0.59
N ALA A 71 -8.21 -11.04 1.70
CA ALA A 71 -7.28 -12.16 1.67
C ALA A 71 -7.88 -13.39 0.96
N ARG A 72 -9.06 -13.83 1.38
CA ARG A 72 -9.75 -14.98 0.75
C ARG A 72 -9.98 -14.73 -0.74
N ARG A 73 -10.43 -13.53 -1.11
CA ARG A 73 -10.71 -13.20 -2.51
C ARG A 73 -9.43 -13.19 -3.36
N ALA A 74 -8.37 -12.56 -2.89
CA ALA A 74 -7.09 -12.50 -3.60
C ALA A 74 -6.47 -13.90 -3.76
N LEU A 75 -6.50 -14.72 -2.71
CA LEU A 75 -6.01 -16.09 -2.76
C LEU A 75 -6.83 -16.95 -3.75
N SER A 76 -8.16 -16.81 -3.76
CA SER A 76 -9.02 -17.52 -4.74
C SER A 76 -8.75 -17.10 -6.18
N ASN A 77 -8.26 -15.88 -6.41
CA ASN A 77 -7.86 -15.36 -7.72
C ASN A 77 -6.41 -15.72 -8.09
N GLY A 78 -5.70 -16.50 -7.26
CA GLY A 78 -4.36 -17.01 -7.57
C GLY A 78 -3.21 -16.22 -6.93
N LEU A 79 -3.47 -15.30 -6.00
CA LEU A 79 -2.39 -14.72 -5.19
C LEU A 79 -1.71 -15.83 -4.38
N ARG A 80 -0.39 -15.91 -4.48
CA ARG A 80 0.39 -16.88 -3.70
C ARG A 80 0.41 -16.50 -2.22
N PRO A 81 0.09 -17.44 -1.29
CA PRO A 81 0.00 -17.15 0.15
C PRO A 81 1.27 -16.51 0.74
N GLU A 82 2.44 -16.92 0.26
CA GLU A 82 3.73 -16.39 0.72
C GLU A 82 3.97 -14.91 0.37
N ARG A 83 3.17 -14.36 -0.54
CA ARG A 83 3.20 -12.92 -0.87
C ARG A 83 2.24 -12.09 -0.03
N LEU A 84 1.34 -12.72 0.73
CA LEU A 84 0.32 -12.05 1.51
C LEU A 84 0.74 -11.93 2.97
N ILE A 85 0.66 -10.74 3.53
CA ILE A 85 0.86 -10.45 4.96
C ILE A 85 -0.45 -9.89 5.49
N ASN A 86 -1.10 -10.63 6.38
CA ASN A 86 -2.26 -10.11 7.09
C ASN A 86 -1.82 -9.46 8.40
N ALA A 87 -1.86 -8.13 8.41
CA ALA A 87 -1.46 -7.28 9.53
C ALA A 87 -2.67 -6.58 10.19
N GLU A 88 -3.84 -7.24 10.18
CA GLU A 88 -5.04 -6.73 10.86
C GLU A 88 -4.74 -6.47 12.34
N LYS A 89 -5.13 -5.28 12.83
CA LYS A 89 -4.93 -4.83 14.21
C LYS A 89 -3.46 -4.66 14.64
N MET A 90 -2.51 -4.81 13.73
CA MET A 90 -1.11 -4.49 14.06
C MET A 90 -0.89 -2.97 14.10
N PRO A 91 -0.12 -2.45 15.08
CA PRO A 91 0.27 -1.05 15.07
C PRO A 91 1.22 -0.76 13.89
N PRO A 92 1.28 0.49 13.38
CA PRO A 92 2.08 0.86 12.20
C PRO A 92 3.54 0.41 12.27
N GLN A 93 4.18 0.57 13.43
CA GLN A 93 5.58 0.13 13.63
C GLN A 93 5.76 -1.36 13.32
N ARG A 94 4.85 -2.20 13.82
CA ARG A 94 4.93 -3.66 13.61
C ARG A 94 4.64 -4.05 12.17
N VAL A 95 3.75 -3.31 11.50
CA VAL A 95 3.49 -3.50 10.05
C VAL A 95 4.77 -3.25 9.27
N ILE A 96 5.44 -2.11 9.52
CA ILE A 96 6.67 -1.74 8.81
C ILE A 96 7.82 -2.69 9.17
N GLU A 97 8.00 -3.05 10.45
CA GLU A 97 8.98 -4.06 10.85
C GLU A 97 8.78 -5.38 10.11
N SER A 98 7.53 -5.83 9.91
CA SER A 98 7.23 -7.07 9.18
C SER A 98 7.62 -6.99 7.70
N ILE A 99 7.61 -5.79 7.12
CA ILE A 99 8.09 -5.52 5.76
C ILE A 99 9.62 -5.48 5.76
N ASP A 100 10.23 -4.72 6.67
CA ASP A 100 11.68 -4.49 6.72
C ASP A 100 12.49 -5.75 7.07
N GLN A 101 11.96 -6.63 7.95
CA GLN A 101 12.64 -7.87 8.34
C GLN A 101 12.91 -8.82 7.17
N GLN A 102 12.18 -8.68 6.09
CA GLN A 102 12.31 -9.50 4.89
C GLN A 102 13.18 -8.86 3.80
N THR A 103 13.64 -7.62 4.01
CA THR A 103 14.40 -6.86 3.02
C THR A 103 15.59 -6.14 3.64
N ARG A 104 16.78 -6.48 3.17
CA ARG A 104 18.02 -5.70 3.45
C ARG A 104 18.27 -4.59 2.42
N ASN A 105 17.35 -4.37 1.48
CA ASN A 105 17.52 -3.53 0.30
C ASN A 105 16.41 -2.48 0.19
N SER A 106 16.50 -1.60 -0.78
CA SER A 106 15.51 -0.55 -1.02
C SER A 106 14.11 -1.12 -1.28
N THR A 107 13.13 -0.60 -0.56
CA THR A 107 11.72 -1.02 -0.64
C THR A 107 10.83 0.16 -0.98
N MET A 108 9.97 0.01 -1.98
CA MET A 108 8.87 0.92 -2.24
C MET A 108 7.61 0.37 -1.60
N VAL A 109 6.94 1.16 -0.77
CA VAL A 109 5.64 0.83 -0.18
C VAL A 109 4.62 1.85 -0.67
N MET A 110 3.54 1.40 -1.28
CA MET A 110 2.41 2.26 -1.62
C MET A 110 1.17 1.87 -0.82
N GLY A 111 0.65 2.83 -0.05
CA GLY A 111 -0.62 2.72 0.67
C GLY A 111 -1.79 2.94 -0.27
N MET A 112 -2.80 2.06 -0.23
CA MET A 112 -3.99 2.08 -1.08
C MET A 112 -5.24 1.75 -0.27
N GLY A 113 -6.41 2.04 -0.80
CA GLY A 113 -7.69 1.82 -0.14
C GLY A 113 -8.09 3.01 0.74
N ASN A 114 -8.66 2.75 1.91
CA ASN A 114 -9.20 3.80 2.76
C ASN A 114 -8.11 4.56 3.52
N ILE A 115 -8.25 5.89 3.63
CA ILE A 115 -7.29 6.71 4.40
C ILE A 115 -7.57 6.67 5.91
N ALA A 116 -8.81 6.43 6.35
CA ALA A 116 -9.21 6.52 7.76
C ALA A 116 -8.59 5.41 8.63
N GLY A 117 -8.48 5.68 9.94
CA GLY A 117 -7.96 4.73 10.92
C GLY A 117 -6.49 4.38 10.68
N PRO A 118 -6.14 3.09 10.51
CA PRO A 118 -4.75 2.67 10.30
C PRO A 118 -4.04 3.35 9.14
N GLY A 119 -4.78 3.79 8.10
CA GLY A 119 -4.21 4.52 6.97
C GLY A 119 -3.55 5.83 7.40
N MET A 120 -4.24 6.65 8.20
CA MET A 120 -3.68 7.89 8.76
C MET A 120 -2.46 7.61 9.63
N GLN A 121 -2.54 6.63 10.52
CA GLN A 121 -1.43 6.27 11.39
C GLN A 121 -0.17 5.83 10.63
N ILE A 122 -0.35 5.14 9.50
CA ILE A 122 0.77 4.74 8.64
C ILE A 122 1.38 5.97 7.94
N ILE A 123 0.55 6.89 7.45
CA ILE A 123 1.02 8.15 6.86
C ILE A 123 1.86 8.91 7.89
N ASP A 124 1.32 9.13 9.09
CA ASP A 124 2.01 9.85 10.17
C ASP A 124 3.35 9.18 10.53
N TYR A 125 3.37 7.86 10.59
CA TYR A 125 4.60 7.10 10.87
C TYR A 125 5.69 7.36 9.82
N PHE A 126 5.34 7.33 8.54
CA PHE A 126 6.32 7.60 7.46
C PHE A 126 6.72 9.07 7.38
N GLN A 127 5.81 10.00 7.65
CA GLN A 127 6.12 11.42 7.69
C GLN A 127 7.13 11.75 8.80
N GLN A 128 6.95 11.18 9.99
CA GLN A 128 7.88 11.34 11.10
C GLN A 128 9.27 10.77 10.81
N ARG A 129 9.36 9.64 10.10
CA ARG A 129 10.65 9.06 9.69
C ARG A 129 11.32 9.82 8.56
N GLY A 130 10.54 10.39 7.63
CA GLY A 130 11.06 11.18 6.51
C GLY A 130 11.82 12.46 6.97
N THR A 131 11.50 12.97 8.16
CA THR A 131 12.21 14.14 8.73
C THR A 131 13.60 13.80 9.31
N HIS A 132 13.93 12.53 9.50
CA HIS A 132 15.21 12.06 10.06
C HIS A 132 16.19 11.55 8.98
N GLY A 133 15.75 11.29 7.76
CA GLY A 133 16.60 11.00 6.62
C GLY A 133 16.74 12.26 5.76
N ARG A 134 17.96 12.81 5.60
CA ARG A 134 18.18 13.89 4.63
C ARG A 134 17.62 13.45 3.27
N PRO A 135 16.58 14.09 2.73
CA PRO A 135 16.21 13.88 1.34
C PRO A 135 17.36 14.43 0.50
N SER A 136 17.87 13.65 -0.44
CA SER A 136 18.67 14.24 -1.50
C SER A 136 17.77 15.26 -2.20
N ALA A 137 18.24 16.49 -2.38
CA ALA A 137 17.48 17.67 -2.79
C ALA A 137 16.77 17.58 -4.16
N SER A 138 16.76 16.41 -4.81
CA SER A 138 16.18 16.20 -6.14
C SER A 138 14.79 15.53 -6.17
N MET A 139 14.19 15.15 -5.02
CA MET A 139 12.94 14.38 -5.00
C MET A 139 11.73 15.07 -4.36
N VAL A 140 11.83 16.31 -3.88
CA VAL A 140 10.74 16.93 -3.08
C VAL A 140 9.72 17.73 -3.90
N ASN A 141 9.88 17.93 -5.21
CA ASN A 141 9.13 18.97 -5.92
C ASN A 141 8.24 18.51 -7.08
N GLN A 142 7.41 17.44 -6.94
CA GLN A 142 6.41 17.17 -8.00
C GLN A 142 5.06 16.59 -7.55
N PHE A 143 4.68 16.65 -6.31
CA PHE A 143 3.29 16.38 -5.91
C PHE A 143 2.69 17.59 -5.20
N THR A 144 2.51 18.68 -5.93
CA THR A 144 1.55 19.72 -5.55
C THR A 144 0.14 19.17 -5.83
N TYR A 145 -0.71 19.20 -4.79
CA TYR A 145 -2.14 18.99 -4.94
C TYR A 145 -2.68 19.93 -6.05
N GLN A 146 -3.21 19.37 -7.13
CA GLN A 146 -4.20 20.08 -7.91
C GLN A 146 -5.52 19.92 -7.18
N GLU A 147 -5.93 20.95 -6.47
CA GLU A 147 -7.33 21.11 -6.07
C GLU A 147 -8.14 21.18 -7.35
N ALA A 148 -9.02 20.21 -7.55
CA ALA A 148 -10.07 20.28 -8.56
C ALA A 148 -11.10 21.29 -8.07
N ALA A 149 -11.20 22.43 -8.78
CA ALA A 149 -12.29 23.36 -8.70
C ALA A 149 -13.59 22.73 -9.22
#